data_f36ea2197b239535b1abb396d83d4ee3
#
_entry.id   f36ea2197b239535b1abb396d83d4ee3
#
_cell.length_a   1.000
_cell.length_b   1.000
_cell.length_c   1.000
_cell.angle_alpha   90.00
_cell.angle_beta   90.00
_cell.angle_gamma   90.00
#
_symmetry.space_group_name_H-M   'P 1'
#
loop_
_entity.id
_entity.type
_entity.pdbx_description
1 polymer ?
#
loop_
_entity_poly.entity_id
_entity_poly.type
_entity_poly.pdbx_seq_one_letter_code
_entity_poly.pdbx_strand_id
1 'polypeptide(L)'
;MFKKWAGKKVRDTYGNKAVLDFYGKPEFAELGILRLMQKSGWNGVWVDSYRGGKFRTQYWPKDSVPIPSKWENLLERIWKKAGARAGCFDVFCWKDDEYVFIEAKRLKHDRIRDTQRKWLQAAILNCRIPLKRFLIVEWNLAEEK
;
A
#
# COMPACT_ATOMS: atom_id res chain seq x y z
N MET A 1 -10.58 13.24 2.13
CA MET A 1 -11.28 12.50 3.21
C MET A 1 -12.10 11.38 2.62
N PHE A 2 -12.24 10.30 3.36
CA PHE A 2 -13.07 9.16 2.95
C PHE A 2 -14.29 9.04 3.85
N LYS A 3 -15.40 8.54 3.29
CA LYS A 3 -16.57 8.18 4.09
C LYS A 3 -16.34 6.81 4.74
N LYS A 4 -16.87 6.64 5.95
CA LYS A 4 -16.86 5.35 6.62
C LYS A 4 -17.88 4.41 5.95
N TRP A 5 -17.49 3.16 5.76
CA TRP A 5 -18.40 2.14 5.24
C TRP A 5 -19.53 1.84 6.22
N ALA A 6 -20.75 1.93 5.75
CA ALA A 6 -21.94 1.70 6.56
C ALA A 6 -22.80 0.53 6.05
N GLY A 7 -22.33 -0.18 5.05
CA GLY A 7 -23.05 -1.33 4.48
C GLY A 7 -22.74 -2.65 5.20
N LYS A 8 -22.90 -3.74 4.48
CA LYS A 8 -22.68 -5.08 5.00
C LYS A 8 -21.25 -5.27 5.49
N LYS A 9 -21.07 -5.91 6.64
CA LYS A 9 -19.76 -6.18 7.24
C LYS A 9 -18.86 -6.97 6.26
N VAL A 10 -17.61 -6.53 6.11
CA VAL A 10 -16.64 -7.23 5.29
C VAL A 10 -16.13 -8.50 5.99
N ARG A 11 -15.69 -9.47 5.21
CA ARG A 11 -15.28 -10.79 5.73
C ARG A 11 -14.04 -10.76 6.62
N ASP A 12 -13.09 -9.89 6.28
CA ASP A 12 -11.81 -9.83 6.99
C ASP A 12 -11.30 -8.39 6.96
N THR A 13 -11.11 -7.81 8.14
CA THR A 13 -10.62 -6.43 8.28
C THR A 13 -9.11 -6.36 8.49
N TYR A 14 -8.39 -7.46 8.36
CA TYR A 14 -6.94 -7.51 8.51
C TYR A 14 -6.45 -6.83 9.81
N GLY A 15 -7.00 -7.26 10.94
CA GLY A 15 -6.64 -6.70 12.23
C GLY A 15 -7.32 -5.36 12.53
N ASN A 16 -8.58 -5.25 12.20
CA ASN A 16 -9.43 -4.07 12.45
C ASN A 16 -9.05 -2.84 11.64
N LYS A 17 -8.62 -3.01 10.40
CA LYS A 17 -8.46 -1.88 9.49
C LYS A 17 -9.79 -1.16 9.29
N ALA A 18 -9.72 0.17 9.22
CA ALA A 18 -10.90 0.96 8.89
C ALA A 18 -11.38 0.63 7.47
N VAL A 19 -12.68 0.40 7.34
CA VAL A 19 -13.30 0.13 6.04
C VAL A 19 -13.99 1.40 5.55
N LEU A 20 -13.64 1.82 4.35
CA LEU A 20 -14.09 3.07 3.76
C LEU A 20 -15.16 2.79 2.71
N ASP A 21 -16.07 3.76 2.54
CA ASP A 21 -17.01 3.76 1.43
C ASP A 21 -16.34 4.40 0.21
N PHE A 22 -15.92 3.57 -0.73
CA PHE A 22 -15.28 4.03 -1.96
C PHE A 22 -16.28 3.88 -3.12
N TYR A 23 -17.02 4.97 -3.38
CA TYR A 23 -18.06 5.01 -4.43
C TYR A 23 -19.06 3.85 -4.32
N GLY A 24 -19.54 3.59 -3.11
CA GLY A 24 -20.51 2.54 -2.83
C GLY A 24 -19.95 1.14 -2.64
N LYS A 25 -18.63 1.01 -2.53
CA LYS A 25 -17.95 -0.26 -2.27
C LYS A 25 -17.08 -0.18 -1.02
N PRO A 26 -17.03 -1.26 -0.21
CA PRO A 26 -16.12 -1.28 0.94
C PRO A 26 -14.68 -1.47 0.48
N GLU A 27 -13.77 -0.60 0.91
CA GLU A 27 -12.35 -0.70 0.62
C GLU A 27 -11.52 -0.27 1.82
N PHE A 28 -10.33 -0.86 1.98
CA PHE A 28 -9.31 -0.30 2.86
C PHE A 28 -8.71 0.95 2.21
N ALA A 29 -8.11 1.85 3.01
CA ALA A 29 -7.53 3.08 2.48
C ALA A 29 -6.50 2.82 1.38
N GLU A 30 -5.60 1.86 1.60
CA GLU A 30 -4.58 1.50 0.60
C GLU A 30 -5.19 0.99 -0.70
N LEU A 31 -6.30 0.25 -0.65
CA LEU A 31 -7.01 -0.20 -1.84
C LEU A 31 -7.75 0.95 -2.53
N GLY A 32 -8.30 1.89 -1.75
CA GLY A 32 -8.88 3.11 -2.30
C GLY A 32 -7.86 3.92 -3.08
N ILE A 33 -6.67 4.09 -2.52
CA ILE A 33 -5.55 4.76 -3.19
C ILE A 33 -5.16 4.02 -4.46
N LEU A 34 -5.08 2.69 -4.41
CA LEU A 34 -4.79 1.88 -5.60
C LEU A 34 -5.82 2.13 -6.70
N ARG A 35 -7.12 2.18 -6.35
CA ARG A 35 -8.18 2.47 -7.34
C ARG A 35 -8.00 3.85 -7.97
N LEU A 36 -7.64 4.86 -7.18
CA LEU A 36 -7.39 6.21 -7.70
C LEU A 36 -6.21 6.21 -8.67
N MET A 37 -5.14 5.51 -8.35
CA MET A 37 -3.99 5.38 -9.26
C MET A 37 -4.37 4.66 -10.55
N GLN A 38 -5.13 3.58 -10.47
CA GLN A 38 -5.62 2.85 -11.63
C GLN A 38 -6.47 3.74 -12.56
N LYS A 39 -7.31 4.60 -11.99
CA LYS A 39 -8.09 5.57 -12.77
C LYS A 39 -7.21 6.55 -13.54
N SER A 40 -6.02 6.83 -13.04
CA SER A 40 -5.06 7.72 -13.69
C SER A 40 -4.12 6.98 -14.65
N GLY A 41 -4.41 5.71 -14.94
CA GLY A 41 -3.67 4.93 -15.92
C GLY A 41 -2.47 4.16 -15.35
N TRP A 42 -2.31 4.12 -14.04
CA TRP A 42 -1.26 3.33 -13.40
C TRP A 42 -1.69 1.89 -13.19
N ASN A 43 -0.74 0.99 -13.34
CA ASN A 43 -0.87 -0.37 -12.84
C ASN A 43 -0.43 -0.37 -11.38
N GLY A 44 -0.92 -1.29 -10.59
CA GLY A 44 -0.48 -1.32 -9.20
C GLY A 44 -0.99 -2.52 -8.42
N VAL A 45 -0.41 -2.67 -7.25
CA VAL A 45 -0.77 -3.72 -6.30
C VAL A 45 -0.73 -3.18 -4.88
N TRP A 46 -1.54 -3.78 -4.02
CA TRP A 46 -1.42 -3.66 -2.59
C TRP A 46 -0.40 -4.71 -2.13
N VAL A 47 0.63 -4.26 -1.40
CA VAL A 47 1.66 -5.14 -0.85
C VAL A 47 1.21 -5.55 0.55
N ASP A 48 0.68 -6.76 0.67
CA ASP A 48 0.19 -7.30 1.94
C ASP A 48 1.34 -7.88 2.74
N SER A 49 2.09 -7.02 3.41
CA SER A 49 3.25 -7.41 4.23
C SER A 49 2.85 -8.26 5.43
N TYR A 50 1.63 -8.07 5.94
CA TYR A 50 1.10 -8.83 7.06
C TYR A 50 1.00 -10.33 6.74
N ARG A 51 0.78 -10.68 5.48
CA ARG A 51 0.63 -12.06 5.01
C ARG A 51 1.78 -12.51 4.11
N GLY A 52 3.00 -12.15 4.48
CA GLY A 52 4.21 -12.61 3.82
C GLY A 52 4.61 -11.86 2.56
N GLY A 53 4.22 -10.60 2.44
CA GLY A 53 4.61 -9.77 1.29
C GLY A 53 3.95 -10.17 -0.02
N LYS A 54 2.72 -10.65 0.04
CA LYS A 54 1.93 -11.01 -1.14
C LYS A 54 1.44 -9.77 -1.87
N PHE A 55 1.31 -9.87 -3.19
CA PHE A 55 0.74 -8.80 -4.02
C PHE A 55 -0.73 -9.07 -4.25
N ARG A 56 -1.58 -8.08 -3.99
CA ARG A 56 -3.03 -8.21 -4.10
C ARG A 56 -3.62 -6.98 -4.78
N THR A 57 -4.79 -7.14 -5.36
CA THR A 57 -5.56 -6.03 -5.95
C THR A 57 -6.93 -5.87 -5.29
N GLN A 58 -7.25 -6.72 -4.33
CA GLN A 58 -8.52 -6.69 -3.60
C GLN A 58 -8.35 -7.32 -2.23
N TYR A 59 -9.24 -6.96 -1.29
CA TYR A 59 -9.18 -7.53 0.06
C TYR A 59 -9.79 -8.94 0.13
N TRP A 60 -10.67 -9.27 -0.77
CA TRP A 60 -11.34 -10.57 -0.84
C TRP A 60 -11.80 -10.88 -2.28
N PRO A 61 -11.64 -12.10 -2.79
CA PRO A 61 -10.84 -13.19 -2.21
C PRO A 61 -9.37 -12.85 -2.05
N LYS A 62 -8.66 -13.60 -1.19
CA LYS A 62 -7.26 -13.33 -0.84
C LYS A 62 -6.26 -13.92 -1.85
N ASP A 63 -6.53 -13.75 -3.11
CA ASP A 63 -5.65 -14.24 -4.16
C ASP A 63 -4.45 -13.30 -4.33
N SER A 64 -3.27 -13.87 -4.45
CA SER A 64 -2.10 -13.10 -4.86
C SER A 64 -2.09 -12.96 -6.39
N VAL A 65 -1.56 -11.85 -6.87
CA VAL A 65 -1.41 -11.59 -8.31
C VAL A 65 0.07 -11.45 -8.66
N PRO A 66 0.47 -11.83 -9.87
CA PRO A 66 1.85 -11.61 -10.32
C PRO A 66 2.05 -10.15 -10.70
N ILE A 67 3.28 -9.69 -10.60
CA ILE A 67 3.71 -8.40 -11.16
C ILE A 67 4.84 -8.64 -12.16
N PRO A 68 5.12 -7.69 -13.08
CA PRO A 68 6.23 -7.84 -14.00
C PRO A 68 7.54 -8.12 -13.28
N SER A 69 8.36 -9.00 -13.83
CA SER A 69 9.64 -9.43 -13.22
C SER A 69 10.56 -8.28 -12.88
N LYS A 70 10.58 -7.24 -13.70
CA LYS A 70 11.35 -6.01 -13.45
C LYS A 70 11.04 -5.41 -12.09
N TRP A 71 9.76 -5.31 -11.76
CA TRP A 71 9.32 -4.70 -10.50
C TRP A 71 9.42 -5.67 -9.33
N GLU A 72 9.17 -6.95 -9.57
CA GLU A 72 9.38 -7.98 -8.56
C GLU A 72 10.84 -8.01 -8.11
N ASN A 73 11.77 -7.92 -9.06
CA ASN A 73 13.21 -7.88 -8.78
C ASN A 73 13.59 -6.63 -7.98
N LEU A 74 12.98 -5.49 -8.26
CA LEU A 74 13.20 -4.27 -7.50
C LEU A 74 12.79 -4.45 -6.03
N LEU A 75 11.60 -4.99 -5.79
CA LEU A 75 11.09 -5.22 -4.44
C LEU A 75 11.93 -6.26 -3.69
N GLU A 76 12.30 -7.35 -4.35
CA GLU A 76 13.16 -8.38 -3.75
C GLU A 76 14.53 -7.81 -3.37
N ARG A 77 15.09 -6.93 -4.19
CA ARG A 77 16.37 -6.28 -3.89
C ARG A 77 16.28 -5.42 -2.62
N ILE A 78 15.18 -4.68 -2.45
CA ILE A 78 14.97 -3.87 -1.26
C ILE A 78 14.81 -4.78 -0.04
N TRP A 79 13.99 -5.82 -0.11
CA TRP A 79 13.77 -6.76 0.99
C TRP A 79 15.06 -7.46 1.41
N LYS A 80 15.87 -7.85 0.44
CA LYS A 80 17.18 -8.48 0.70
C LYS A 80 18.10 -7.53 1.48
N LYS A 81 18.15 -6.26 1.09
CA LYS A 81 18.96 -5.25 1.78
C LYS A 81 18.39 -4.88 3.15
N ALA A 82 17.08 -4.88 3.30
CA ALA A 82 16.42 -4.62 4.57
C ALA A 82 16.51 -5.80 5.55
N GLY A 83 16.76 -7.00 5.05
CA GLY A 83 16.80 -8.21 5.85
C GLY A 83 15.44 -8.79 6.21
N ALA A 84 14.35 -8.21 5.70
CA ALA A 84 12.99 -8.66 5.96
C ALA A 84 12.02 -8.11 4.93
N ARG A 85 10.86 -8.74 4.81
CA ARG A 85 9.76 -8.28 3.97
C ARG A 85 8.85 -7.28 4.68
N ALA A 86 8.96 -7.15 5.99
CA ALA A 86 8.17 -6.22 6.79
C ALA A 86 8.55 -4.77 6.49
N GLY A 87 7.57 -3.86 6.62
CA GLY A 87 7.81 -2.42 6.52
C GLY A 87 7.75 -1.83 5.12
N CYS A 88 7.51 -2.64 4.09
CA CYS A 88 7.28 -2.14 2.73
C CYS A 88 6.06 -1.20 2.73
N PHE A 89 6.10 -0.15 1.92
CA PHE A 89 4.93 0.71 1.72
C PHE A 89 3.76 -0.10 1.17
N ASP A 90 2.53 0.33 1.52
CA ASP A 90 1.32 -0.43 1.28
C ASP A 90 1.00 -0.65 -0.20
N VAL A 91 1.29 0.32 -1.05
CA VAL A 91 0.90 0.30 -2.46
C VAL A 91 2.12 0.52 -3.32
N PHE A 92 2.27 -0.30 -4.34
CA PHE A 92 3.29 -0.13 -5.36
C PHE A 92 2.61 0.01 -6.72
N CYS A 93 2.92 1.10 -7.42
CA CYS A 93 2.34 1.39 -8.74
C CYS A 93 3.44 1.62 -9.77
N TRP A 94 3.14 1.28 -11.02
CA TRP A 94 4.04 1.49 -12.14
C TRP A 94 3.26 1.89 -13.39
N LYS A 95 3.92 2.65 -14.24
CA LYS A 95 3.40 3.07 -15.53
C LYS A 95 4.59 3.26 -16.47
N ASP A 96 4.68 2.44 -17.52
CA ASP A 96 5.86 2.38 -18.38
C ASP A 96 7.12 2.11 -17.52
N ASP A 97 8.13 2.98 -17.56
CA ASP A 97 9.33 2.85 -16.74
C ASP A 97 9.26 3.63 -15.43
N GLU A 98 8.15 4.30 -15.17
CA GLU A 98 7.91 5.04 -13.95
C GLU A 98 7.32 4.13 -12.86
N TYR A 99 7.67 4.41 -11.61
CA TYR A 99 7.13 3.68 -10.47
C TYR A 99 7.06 4.56 -9.24
N VAL A 100 6.20 4.18 -8.30
CA VAL A 100 6.02 4.89 -7.04
C VAL A 100 5.58 3.92 -5.94
N PHE A 101 6.13 4.14 -4.74
CA PHE A 101 5.70 3.48 -3.52
C PHE A 101 4.82 4.45 -2.74
N ILE A 102 3.66 4.00 -2.30
CA ILE A 102 2.70 4.84 -1.59
C ILE A 102 2.37 4.20 -0.24
N GLU A 103 2.49 4.98 0.82
CA GLU A 103 2.09 4.58 2.15
C GLU A 103 0.85 5.37 2.56
N ALA A 104 -0.18 4.66 3.02
CA ALA A 104 -1.39 5.26 3.55
C ALA A 104 -1.25 5.45 5.06
N LYS A 105 -1.39 6.67 5.55
CA LYS A 105 -1.33 6.98 6.98
C LYS A 105 -2.62 7.67 7.41
N ARG A 106 -3.32 7.07 8.37
CA ARG A 106 -4.51 7.68 8.94
C ARG A 106 -4.08 8.80 9.88
N LEU A 107 -4.55 10.00 9.60
CA LEU A 107 -4.22 11.19 10.37
C LEU A 107 -4.56 10.97 11.86
N LYS A 108 -3.62 11.29 12.76
CA LYS A 108 -3.72 11.13 14.22
C LYS A 108 -3.81 9.67 14.72
N HIS A 109 -3.82 8.68 13.84
CA HIS A 109 -3.90 7.26 14.21
C HIS A 109 -2.64 6.49 13.86
N ASP A 110 -2.03 6.77 12.72
CA ASP A 110 -0.88 6.06 12.22
C ASP A 110 0.40 6.89 12.31
N ARG A 111 1.52 6.19 12.48
CA ARG A 111 2.85 6.79 12.44
C ARG A 111 3.81 5.82 11.75
N ILE A 112 4.95 6.34 11.30
CA ILE A 112 5.99 5.52 10.69
C ILE A 112 6.62 4.63 11.77
N ARG A 113 6.64 3.30 11.51
CA ARG A 113 7.20 2.30 12.43
C ARG A 113 8.66 2.02 12.10
N ASP A 114 9.37 1.40 13.04
CA ASP A 114 10.79 1.07 12.86
C ASP A 114 11.04 0.15 11.66
N THR A 115 10.15 -0.82 11.42
CA THR A 115 10.24 -1.70 10.25
C THR A 115 10.15 -0.92 8.94
N GLN A 116 9.30 0.11 8.90
CA GLN A 116 9.18 0.99 7.73
C GLN A 116 10.42 1.86 7.53
N ARG A 117 11.02 2.35 8.62
CA ARG A 117 12.28 3.11 8.56
C ARG A 117 13.40 2.25 7.99
N LYS A 118 13.53 1.01 8.45
CA LYS A 118 14.53 0.07 7.93
C LYS A 118 14.33 -0.21 6.45
N TRP A 119 13.10 -0.42 6.04
CA TRP A 119 12.77 -0.64 4.64
C TRP A 119 13.11 0.59 3.79
N LEU A 120 12.72 1.78 4.24
CA LEU A 120 13.04 3.04 3.56
C LEU A 120 14.56 3.27 3.47
N GLN A 121 15.29 3.03 4.55
CA GLN A 121 16.75 3.15 4.53
C GLN A 121 17.37 2.19 3.52
N ALA A 122 16.91 0.95 3.48
CA ALA A 122 17.39 -0.01 2.50
C ALA A 122 17.08 0.45 1.07
N ALA A 123 15.87 0.94 0.83
CA ALA A 123 15.46 1.42 -0.48
C ALA A 123 16.27 2.63 -0.94
N ILE A 124 16.40 3.64 -0.08
CA ILE A 124 17.02 4.92 -0.43
C ILE A 124 18.55 4.83 -0.40
N LEU A 125 19.12 4.33 0.69
CA LEU A 125 20.56 4.34 0.90
C LEU A 125 21.28 3.17 0.23
N ASN A 126 20.72 1.97 0.28
CA ASN A 126 21.37 0.78 -0.28
C ASN A 126 21.00 0.53 -1.74
N CYS A 127 19.74 0.75 -2.12
CA CYS A 127 19.26 0.54 -3.48
C CYS A 127 19.24 1.82 -4.30
N ARG A 128 19.56 2.96 -3.69
CA ARG A 128 19.67 4.28 -4.33
C ARG A 128 18.42 4.71 -5.08
N ILE A 129 17.25 4.37 -4.53
CA ILE A 129 15.98 4.78 -5.12
C ILE A 129 15.74 6.25 -4.80
N PRO A 130 15.44 7.10 -5.81
CA PRO A 130 15.20 8.52 -5.58
C PRO A 130 14.03 8.76 -4.63
N LEU A 131 14.16 9.77 -3.77
CA LEU A 131 13.13 10.13 -2.79
C LEU A 131 11.77 10.42 -3.44
N LYS A 132 11.76 10.94 -4.65
CA LYS A 132 10.54 11.23 -5.41
C LYS A 132 9.67 9.99 -5.70
N ARG A 133 10.23 8.78 -5.52
CA ARG A 133 9.50 7.53 -5.74
C ARG A 133 8.66 7.10 -4.54
N PHE A 134 8.70 7.87 -3.44
CA PHE A 134 8.00 7.55 -2.20
C PHE A 134 6.97 8.64 -1.89
N LEU A 135 5.72 8.24 -1.70
CA LEU A 135 4.64 9.13 -1.32
C LEU A 135 3.99 8.65 -0.03
N ILE A 136 3.67 9.58 0.83
CA ILE A 136 2.85 9.30 2.01
C ILE A 136 1.53 10.02 1.80
N VAL A 137 0.44 9.27 1.77
CA VAL A 137 -0.91 9.82 1.63
C VAL A 137 -1.57 9.79 3.01
N GLU A 138 -1.72 10.95 3.60
CA GLU A 138 -2.47 11.10 4.85
C GLU A 138 -3.96 11.17 4.53
N TRP A 139 -4.74 10.42 5.28
CA TRP A 139 -6.18 10.36 5.07
C TRP A 139 -6.93 10.39 6.40
N ASN A 140 -8.20 10.70 6.33
CA ASN A 140 -9.07 10.70 7.50
C ASN A 140 -10.50 10.39 7.08
N LEU A 141 -11.31 9.99 8.05
CA LEU A 141 -12.74 9.80 7.82
C LEU A 141 -13.46 11.16 7.87
N ALA A 142 -14.45 11.34 7.00
CA ALA A 142 -15.14 12.61 6.85
C ALA A 142 -15.85 13.09 8.14
N GLU A 143 -16.20 12.18 9.04
CA GLU A 143 -16.89 12.48 10.29
C GLU A 143 -15.93 12.74 11.47
N GLU A 144 -14.64 12.55 11.27
CA GLU A 144 -13.62 12.79 12.30
C GLU A 144 -13.17 14.25 12.26
N LYS A 145 -13.24 14.90 13.40
CA LYS A 145 -12.79 16.29 13.57
C LYS A 145 -11.53 16.40 14.41
#